data_91d8540933836de0f331143fa8cc5bb8
#
_entry.id   91d8540933836de0f331143fa8cc5bb8
#
_cell.length_a   1.000
_cell.length_b   1.000
_cell.length_c   1.000
_cell.angle_alpha   90.00
_cell.angle_beta   90.00
_cell.angle_gamma   90.00
#
_symmetry.space_group_name_H-M   'P 1'
#
loop_
_entity.id
_entity.type
_entity.pdbx_description
1 polymer ?
#
loop_
_entity_poly.entity_id
_entity_poly.type
_entity_poly.pdbx_seq_one_letter_code
_entity_poly.pdbx_strand_id
1 'polypeptide(L)'
;FSPNESVTVELESAMPISKLRMFCGINVGNYYIECSEDGENWNYAGEFAQNYVAVLKWKEVELSDTVTTEPVRYLRITADDDMYLNEIAVYSPYGDQLVITSADAPELCDEQEHVPDAASFMNSSYFDEIYHVRTAIEHQKDIWPYEVSHPPLGKLIIGIGISLFGVTPFGWRFMGTFFGVLMLPVMYVFLKKLFGGKVVPVLGTIIFAAD
;
A
#
# COMPACT_ATOMS: atom_id res chain seq x y z
N PHE A 1 5.01 -6.91 11.56
CA PHE A 1 4.95 -6.72 13.01
C PHE A 1 4.11 -7.82 13.63
N SER A 2 4.62 -8.44 14.67
CA SER A 2 3.85 -9.21 15.64
C SER A 2 3.34 -8.28 16.75
N PRO A 3 2.39 -8.70 17.59
CA PRO A 3 1.90 -7.87 18.68
C PRO A 3 3.02 -7.37 19.61
N ASN A 4 3.09 -6.06 19.81
CA ASN A 4 4.12 -5.34 20.56
C ASN A 4 5.55 -5.43 19.97
N GLU A 5 5.68 -5.86 18.72
CA GLU A 5 6.93 -5.76 18.00
C GLU A 5 7.15 -4.31 17.54
N SER A 6 8.41 -3.86 17.60
CA SER A 6 8.81 -2.53 17.19
C SER A 6 9.93 -2.57 16.17
N VAL A 7 9.91 -1.58 15.28
CA VAL A 7 10.98 -1.32 14.32
C VAL A 7 11.53 0.06 14.59
N THR A 8 12.87 0.17 14.60
CA THR A 8 13.57 1.43 14.77
C THR A 8 14.16 1.89 13.45
N VAL A 9 14.06 3.18 13.19
CA VAL A 9 14.57 3.86 12.00
C VAL A 9 15.50 4.98 12.43
N GLU A 10 16.67 5.10 11.79
CA GLU A 10 17.66 6.16 12.04
C GLU A 10 17.70 7.15 10.88
N LEU A 11 17.62 8.44 11.19
CA LEU A 11 17.79 9.54 10.25
C LEU A 11 19.27 9.88 10.05
N GLU A 12 19.63 10.41 8.90
CA GLU A 12 21.01 10.85 8.57
C GLU A 12 21.54 11.88 9.59
N SER A 13 20.68 12.76 10.07
CA SER A 13 21.00 13.77 11.06
C SER A 13 19.83 14.00 12.01
N ALA A 14 20.14 14.40 13.25
CA ALA A 14 19.13 14.81 14.21
C ALA A 14 18.46 16.10 13.76
N MET A 15 17.16 16.06 13.49
CA MET A 15 16.36 17.19 12.99
C MET A 15 14.95 17.15 13.57
N PRO A 16 14.27 18.31 13.70
CA PRO A 16 12.85 18.33 13.98
C PRO A 16 12.05 17.62 12.89
N ILE A 17 11.03 16.86 13.30
CA ILE A 17 10.12 16.15 12.39
C ILE A 17 8.69 16.58 12.66
N SER A 18 7.82 16.57 11.65
CA SER A 18 6.42 16.98 11.81
C SER A 18 5.44 15.86 11.49
N LYS A 19 5.77 15.03 10.54
CA LYS A 19 4.86 13.98 10.07
C LYS A 19 5.56 12.78 9.48
N LEU A 20 4.84 11.67 9.47
CA LEU A 20 5.20 10.47 8.72
C LEU A 20 4.21 10.27 7.57
N ARG A 21 4.69 9.73 6.46
CA ARG A 21 3.84 9.04 5.49
C ARG A 21 4.09 7.54 5.62
N MET A 22 3.00 6.79 5.69
CA MET A 22 3.02 5.35 5.88
C MET A 22 2.22 4.69 4.77
N PHE A 23 2.82 3.74 4.05
CA PHE A 23 2.07 2.88 3.14
C PHE A 23 1.56 1.67 3.92
N CYS A 24 0.32 1.75 4.33
CA CYS A 24 -0.34 0.73 5.16
C CYS A 24 -0.44 -0.60 4.40
N GLY A 25 -0.07 -1.69 5.06
CA GLY A 25 -0.27 -3.03 4.55
C GLY A 25 -1.66 -3.59 4.88
N ILE A 26 -1.74 -4.90 5.11
CA ILE A 26 -2.97 -5.58 5.53
C ILE A 26 -3.08 -5.64 7.05
N ASN A 27 -4.24 -6.10 7.53
CA ASN A 27 -4.67 -6.16 8.92
C ASN A 27 -5.03 -4.78 9.52
N VAL A 28 -5.50 -4.79 10.75
CA VAL A 28 -5.99 -3.60 11.45
C VAL A 28 -5.46 -3.60 12.88
N GLY A 29 -5.23 -2.42 13.42
CA GLY A 29 -4.67 -2.22 14.76
C GLY A 29 -4.12 -0.81 14.90
N ASN A 30 -3.27 -0.57 15.90
CA ASN A 30 -2.68 0.72 16.13
C ASN A 30 -1.15 0.65 16.03
N TYR A 31 -0.57 1.67 15.41
CA TYR A 31 0.85 1.96 15.47
C TYR A 31 1.09 3.08 16.47
N TYR A 32 2.01 2.86 17.39
CA TYR A 32 2.52 3.86 18.34
C TYR A 32 3.87 4.32 17.85
N ILE A 33 4.07 5.63 17.84
CA ILE A 33 5.27 6.27 17.33
C ILE A 33 5.97 6.97 18.48
N GLU A 34 7.24 6.64 18.69
CA GLU A 34 8.11 7.25 19.65
C GLU A 34 9.35 7.80 18.95
N CYS A 35 9.91 8.85 19.49
CA CYS A 35 11.09 9.52 18.95
C CYS A 35 12.16 9.66 20.01
N SER A 36 13.43 9.66 19.56
CA SER A 36 14.60 9.83 20.40
C SER A 36 15.69 10.59 19.66
N GLU A 37 16.50 11.37 20.38
CA GLU A 37 17.73 11.96 19.86
C GLU A 37 18.94 11.01 20.03
N ASP A 38 18.98 10.26 21.13
CA ASP A 38 20.14 9.44 21.58
C ASP A 38 19.93 7.92 21.39
N GLY A 39 18.71 7.46 21.07
CA GLY A 39 18.34 6.06 20.98
C GLY A 39 18.09 5.36 22.32
N GLU A 40 18.26 6.06 23.45
CA GLU A 40 18.07 5.52 24.80
C GLU A 40 16.80 6.11 25.46
N ASN A 41 16.59 7.42 25.34
CA ASN A 41 15.46 8.12 25.92
C ASN A 41 14.38 8.34 24.86
N TRP A 42 13.22 7.70 25.04
CA TRP A 42 12.12 7.69 24.08
C TRP A 42 10.95 8.55 24.56
N ASN A 43 10.47 9.41 23.67
CA ASN A 43 9.32 10.27 23.90
C ASN A 43 8.19 9.89 22.96
N TYR A 44 6.98 9.84 23.46
CA TYR A 44 5.79 9.61 22.63
C TYR A 44 5.63 10.73 21.61
N ALA A 45 5.49 10.35 20.35
CA ALA A 45 5.38 11.27 19.23
C ALA A 45 4.01 11.24 18.54
N GLY A 46 3.29 10.14 18.64
CA GLY A 46 1.96 10.02 18.03
C GLY A 46 1.48 8.58 17.92
N GLU A 47 0.28 8.44 17.37
CA GLU A 47 -0.31 7.14 17.10
C GLU A 47 -1.11 7.18 15.79
N PHE A 48 -1.26 6.02 15.16
CA PHE A 48 -2.08 5.87 13.96
C PHE A 48 -2.91 4.60 14.04
N ALA A 49 -4.23 4.76 14.01
CA ALA A 49 -5.18 3.65 13.95
C ALA A 49 -5.40 3.22 12.50
N GLN A 50 -4.82 2.07 12.11
CA GLN A 50 -5.06 1.45 10.82
C GLN A 50 -6.36 0.64 10.88
N ASN A 51 -7.41 1.17 10.29
CA ASN A 51 -8.65 0.43 10.09
C ASN A 51 -8.64 -0.26 8.70
N TYR A 52 -9.63 -1.12 8.43
CA TYR A 52 -9.72 -1.87 7.17
C TYR A 52 -9.85 -0.98 5.92
N VAL A 53 -10.26 0.28 6.06
CA VAL A 53 -10.37 1.25 4.94
C VAL A 53 -9.01 1.87 4.60
N ALA A 54 -8.05 1.81 5.54
CA ALA A 54 -6.69 2.30 5.35
C ALA A 54 -5.76 1.28 4.65
N VAL A 55 -6.20 0.04 4.51
CA VAL A 55 -5.42 -1.05 3.92
C VAL A 55 -4.93 -0.72 2.51
N LEU A 56 -3.64 -0.92 2.24
CA LEU A 56 -2.97 -0.67 0.96
C LEU A 56 -3.13 0.79 0.48
N LYS A 57 -2.98 1.73 1.42
CA LYS A 57 -3.06 3.18 1.15
C LYS A 57 -1.92 3.92 1.83
N TRP A 58 -1.48 4.97 1.15
CA TRP A 58 -0.66 5.99 1.78
C TRP A 58 -1.49 6.79 2.77
N LYS A 59 -0.95 6.95 3.97
CA LYS A 59 -1.52 7.75 5.05
C LYS A 59 -0.49 8.73 5.57
N GLU A 60 -0.96 9.92 5.90
CA GLU A 60 -0.17 10.93 6.58
C GLU A 60 -0.55 10.93 8.06
N VAL A 61 0.46 10.89 8.92
CA VAL A 61 0.34 10.88 10.38
C VAL A 61 1.06 12.10 10.90
N GLU A 62 0.29 13.05 11.42
CA GLU A 62 0.85 14.22 12.09
C GLU A 62 1.40 13.82 13.45
N LEU A 63 2.59 14.32 13.76
CA LEU A 63 3.26 14.07 15.03
C LEU A 63 3.00 15.19 16.03
N SER A 64 3.25 14.90 17.32
CA SER A 64 3.04 15.84 18.40
C SER A 64 3.93 17.09 18.28
N ASP A 65 3.46 18.23 18.80
CA ASP A 65 4.18 19.51 18.74
C ASP A 65 5.57 19.46 19.39
N THR A 66 5.79 18.57 20.34
CA THR A 66 7.10 18.39 21.00
C THR A 66 8.20 17.99 20.02
N VAL A 67 7.93 17.04 19.12
CA VAL A 67 8.94 16.56 18.15
C VAL A 67 9.10 17.49 16.94
N THR A 68 8.22 18.46 16.78
CA THR A 68 8.35 19.49 15.74
C THR A 68 9.38 20.57 16.08
N THR A 69 9.83 20.65 17.32
CA THR A 69 10.77 21.65 17.82
C THR A 69 12.07 21.05 18.34
N GLU A 70 12.06 19.78 18.75
CA GLU A 70 13.22 19.08 19.30
C GLU A 70 13.91 18.24 18.21
N PRO A 71 15.25 18.07 18.27
CA PRO A 71 15.95 17.21 17.33
C PRO A 71 15.59 15.74 17.56
N VAL A 72 15.23 15.04 16.50
CA VAL A 72 14.94 13.61 16.47
C VAL A 72 15.94 12.94 15.54
N ARG A 73 16.58 11.88 15.98
CA ARG A 73 17.46 11.04 15.18
C ARG A 73 16.90 9.63 14.97
N TYR A 74 16.15 9.13 15.94
CA TYR A 74 15.60 7.79 15.93
C TYR A 74 14.08 7.85 16.05
N LEU A 75 13.39 7.05 15.24
CA LEU A 75 11.96 6.78 15.35
C LEU A 75 11.77 5.31 15.66
N ARG A 76 10.87 5.01 16.57
CA ARG A 76 10.41 3.66 16.88
C ARG A 76 8.92 3.56 16.61
N ILE A 77 8.54 2.58 15.79
CA ILE A 77 7.15 2.28 15.46
C ILE A 77 6.83 0.93 16.06
N THR A 78 5.83 0.89 16.94
CA THR A 78 5.37 -0.33 17.63
C THR A 78 3.94 -0.62 17.19
N ALA A 79 3.63 -1.86 16.81
CA ALA A 79 2.28 -2.30 16.51
C ALA A 79 1.66 -3.03 17.72
N ASP A 80 0.36 -2.86 17.96
CA ASP A 80 -0.36 -3.54 19.04
C ASP A 80 -0.93 -4.91 18.63
N ASP A 81 -0.97 -5.21 17.35
CA ASP A 81 -1.48 -6.47 16.79
C ASP A 81 -0.60 -6.95 15.63
N ASP A 82 -0.92 -8.10 15.04
CA ASP A 82 -0.30 -8.59 13.81
C ASP A 82 -0.62 -7.63 12.66
N MET A 83 0.35 -6.79 12.30
CA MET A 83 0.18 -5.72 11.32
C MET A 83 1.24 -5.74 10.23
N TYR A 84 0.88 -5.24 9.07
CA TYR A 84 1.78 -5.09 7.93
C TYR A 84 1.88 -3.62 7.53
N LEU A 85 3.11 -3.14 7.49
CA LEU A 85 3.50 -1.83 7.00
C LEU A 85 4.48 -2.04 5.85
N ASN A 86 4.25 -1.39 4.71
CA ASN A 86 5.05 -1.64 3.52
C ASN A 86 6.16 -0.60 3.33
N GLU A 87 5.88 0.68 3.61
CA GLU A 87 6.84 1.76 3.40
C GLU A 87 6.56 2.92 4.36
N ILE A 88 7.60 3.64 4.75
CA ILE A 88 7.50 4.88 5.54
C ILE A 88 8.39 5.97 4.95
N ALA A 89 7.99 7.23 5.12
CA ALA A 89 8.82 8.41 4.89
C ALA A 89 8.63 9.43 6.01
N VAL A 90 9.69 10.11 6.37
CA VAL A 90 9.73 11.09 7.46
C VAL A 90 9.88 12.48 6.88
N TYR A 91 9.15 13.45 7.42
CA TYR A 91 9.16 14.84 6.93
C TYR A 91 9.49 15.84 8.02
N SER A 92 10.30 16.83 7.64
CA SER A 92 10.59 18.01 8.47
C SER A 92 9.35 18.91 8.61
N PRO A 93 9.33 19.85 9.59
CA PRO A 93 8.30 20.89 9.66
C PRO A 93 8.23 21.81 8.44
N TYR A 94 9.27 21.82 7.62
CA TYR A 94 9.34 22.61 6.38
C TYR A 94 8.80 21.88 5.16
N GLY A 95 8.45 20.58 5.32
CA GLY A 95 7.92 19.73 4.25
C GLY A 95 8.97 18.95 3.48
N ASP A 96 10.25 19.03 3.86
CA ASP A 96 11.31 18.26 3.22
C ASP A 96 11.28 16.81 3.71
N GLN A 97 11.41 15.87 2.78
CA GLN A 97 11.59 14.45 3.11
C GLN A 97 12.99 14.24 3.67
N LEU A 98 13.09 13.60 4.83
CA LEU A 98 14.35 13.33 5.51
C LEU A 98 14.93 11.98 5.07
N VAL A 99 16.25 11.92 4.98
CA VAL A 99 16.96 10.70 4.58
C VAL A 99 17.03 9.73 5.75
N ILE A 100 16.57 8.51 5.52
CA ILE A 100 16.71 7.39 6.44
C ILE A 100 17.99 6.65 6.06
N THR A 101 18.90 6.44 7.03
CA THR A 101 20.20 5.83 6.79
C THR A 101 20.26 4.38 7.26
N SER A 102 19.43 4.01 8.23
CA SER A 102 19.37 2.68 8.81
C SER A 102 17.98 2.37 9.33
N ALA A 103 17.58 1.11 9.22
CA ALA A 103 16.36 0.60 9.82
C ALA A 103 16.56 -0.87 10.22
N ASP A 104 15.88 -1.31 11.28
CA ASP A 104 15.85 -2.73 11.69
C ASP A 104 15.18 -3.60 10.61
N ALA A 105 14.26 -3.00 9.84
CA ALA A 105 13.63 -3.58 8.65
C ALA A 105 13.91 -2.68 7.44
N PRO A 106 15.00 -2.91 6.68
CA PRO A 106 15.40 -2.06 5.55
C PRO A 106 14.34 -1.94 4.45
N GLU A 107 13.51 -2.96 4.29
CA GLU A 107 12.40 -2.99 3.34
C GLU A 107 11.27 -1.98 3.64
N LEU A 108 11.27 -1.34 4.80
CA LEU A 108 10.37 -0.24 5.12
C LEU A 108 10.82 1.11 4.54
N CYS A 109 12.02 1.18 3.99
CA CYS A 109 12.65 2.42 3.58
C CYS A 109 13.41 2.28 2.24
N ASP A 110 13.15 1.25 1.46
CA ASP A 110 13.89 0.95 0.23
C ASP A 110 13.31 1.65 -1.01
N GLU A 111 12.10 2.20 -0.92
CA GLU A 111 11.41 2.89 -2.02
C GLU A 111 11.24 4.41 -1.78
N GLN A 112 12.16 5.04 -1.06
CA GLN A 112 12.07 6.45 -0.63
C GLN A 112 11.88 7.44 -1.80
N GLU A 113 12.44 7.15 -2.98
CA GLU A 113 12.29 7.99 -4.18
C GLU A 113 10.89 7.89 -4.80
N HIS A 114 10.10 6.87 -4.42
CA HIS A 114 8.78 6.59 -4.97
C HIS A 114 7.64 7.02 -4.05
N VAL A 115 7.97 7.63 -2.90
CA VAL A 115 6.96 8.15 -1.96
C VAL A 115 6.18 9.29 -2.61
N PRO A 116 4.85 9.18 -2.77
CA PRO A 116 4.07 10.19 -3.48
C PRO A 116 3.85 11.45 -2.63
N ASP A 117 3.73 12.60 -3.28
CA ASP A 117 3.41 13.87 -2.61
C ASP A 117 2.02 13.86 -1.95
N ALA A 118 1.10 13.08 -2.50
CA ALA A 118 -0.24 12.91 -1.95
C ALA A 118 -0.81 11.53 -2.26
N ALA A 119 -1.61 11.00 -1.33
CA ALA A 119 -2.37 9.78 -1.57
C ALA A 119 -3.41 9.97 -2.68
N SER A 120 -3.47 9.04 -3.60
CA SER A 120 -4.40 9.04 -4.73
C SER A 120 -4.78 7.61 -5.12
N PHE A 121 -5.80 7.45 -5.98
CA PHE A 121 -6.13 6.13 -6.54
C PHE A 121 -5.01 5.54 -7.43
N MET A 122 -4.04 6.36 -7.86
CA MET A 122 -2.92 5.89 -8.67
C MET A 122 -1.84 5.20 -7.85
N ASN A 123 -1.70 5.57 -6.57
CA ASN A 123 -0.66 5.07 -5.68
C ASN A 123 -1.20 4.35 -4.42
N SER A 124 -2.51 4.17 -4.35
CA SER A 124 -3.20 3.53 -3.21
C SER A 124 -4.33 2.64 -3.71
N SER A 125 -4.86 1.79 -2.84
CA SER A 125 -6.05 0.99 -3.14
C SER A 125 -7.27 1.88 -3.34
N TYR A 126 -8.16 1.48 -4.24
CA TYR A 126 -9.38 2.21 -4.55
C TYR A 126 -10.59 1.27 -4.51
N PHE A 127 -11.69 1.75 -3.94
CA PHE A 127 -12.97 1.06 -3.83
C PHE A 127 -12.83 -0.39 -3.32
N ASP A 128 -13.27 -1.40 -4.07
CA ASP A 128 -13.27 -2.82 -3.67
C ASP A 128 -11.87 -3.47 -3.67
N GLU A 129 -10.84 -2.75 -4.12
CA GLU A 129 -9.47 -3.25 -4.05
C GLU A 129 -9.05 -3.57 -2.60
N ILE A 130 -9.57 -2.81 -1.61
CA ILE A 130 -9.35 -3.08 -0.19
C ILE A 130 -9.79 -4.49 0.25
N TYR A 131 -10.73 -5.10 -0.45
CA TYR A 131 -11.21 -6.47 -0.18
C TYR A 131 -10.46 -7.50 -1.03
N HIS A 132 -10.43 -7.29 -2.34
CA HIS A 132 -9.93 -8.30 -3.28
C HIS A 132 -8.41 -8.41 -3.26
N VAL A 133 -7.70 -7.30 -3.22
CA VAL A 133 -6.23 -7.27 -3.15
C VAL A 133 -5.76 -7.77 -1.79
N ARG A 134 -6.39 -7.30 -0.70
CA ARG A 134 -6.12 -7.81 0.65
C ARG A 134 -6.24 -9.33 0.69
N THR A 135 -7.36 -9.88 0.22
CA THR A 135 -7.59 -11.33 0.23
C THR A 135 -6.62 -12.08 -0.69
N ALA A 136 -6.16 -11.47 -1.79
CA ALA A 136 -5.11 -12.05 -2.61
C ALA A 136 -3.79 -12.21 -1.83
N ILE A 137 -3.41 -11.19 -1.06
CA ILE A 137 -2.22 -11.22 -0.18
C ILE A 137 -2.41 -12.23 0.96
N GLU A 138 -3.60 -12.28 1.57
CA GLU A 138 -3.93 -13.25 2.62
C GLU A 138 -3.77 -14.70 2.14
N HIS A 139 -4.24 -15.01 0.93
CA HIS A 139 -4.01 -16.33 0.30
C HIS A 139 -2.53 -16.63 0.06
N GLN A 140 -1.72 -15.63 -0.33
CA GLN A 140 -0.28 -15.83 -0.53
C GLN A 140 0.47 -16.08 0.78
N LYS A 141 -0.02 -15.50 1.88
CA LYS A 141 0.57 -15.62 3.21
C LYS A 141 0.01 -16.78 4.04
N ASP A 142 -0.92 -17.57 3.46
CA ASP A 142 -1.64 -18.65 4.15
C ASP A 142 -2.40 -18.18 5.41
N ILE A 143 -2.95 -16.95 5.34
CA ILE A 143 -3.78 -16.36 6.37
C ILE A 143 -5.25 -16.56 6.00
N TRP A 144 -6.13 -16.70 7.00
CA TRP A 144 -7.57 -16.80 6.75
C TRP A 144 -8.10 -15.56 6.02
N PRO A 145 -8.76 -15.74 4.86
CA PRO A 145 -9.18 -14.61 4.02
C PRO A 145 -10.28 -13.79 4.70
N TYR A 146 -10.11 -12.47 4.70
CA TYR A 146 -11.08 -11.51 5.21
C TYR A 146 -12.39 -11.55 4.41
N GLU A 147 -12.29 -11.58 3.08
CA GLU A 147 -13.44 -11.58 2.17
C GLU A 147 -13.63 -12.97 1.57
N VAL A 148 -14.72 -13.65 1.94
CA VAL A 148 -15.05 -15.04 1.55
C VAL A 148 -16.31 -15.15 0.66
N SER A 149 -17.02 -14.05 0.42
CA SER A 149 -18.29 -14.06 -0.31
C SER A 149 -18.10 -14.29 -1.82
N HIS A 150 -16.96 -13.86 -2.38
CA HIS A 150 -16.65 -14.05 -3.80
C HIS A 150 -15.73 -15.25 -4.05
N PRO A 151 -15.89 -15.94 -5.20
CA PRO A 151 -15.02 -17.06 -5.56
C PRO A 151 -13.53 -16.67 -5.57
N PRO A 152 -12.64 -17.57 -5.11
CA PRO A 152 -11.22 -17.24 -4.90
C PRO A 152 -10.40 -17.05 -6.19
N LEU A 153 -10.84 -17.61 -7.33
CA LEU A 153 -10.04 -17.60 -8.56
C LEU A 153 -9.58 -16.21 -8.99
N GLY A 154 -10.45 -15.20 -8.96
CA GLY A 154 -10.10 -13.82 -9.32
C GLY A 154 -9.02 -13.26 -8.39
N LYS A 155 -9.11 -13.55 -7.09
CA LYS A 155 -8.14 -13.12 -6.06
C LYS A 155 -6.79 -13.82 -6.25
N LEU A 156 -6.77 -15.10 -6.57
CA LEU A 156 -5.55 -15.83 -6.89
C LEU A 156 -4.86 -15.26 -8.16
N ILE A 157 -5.64 -14.87 -9.17
CA ILE A 157 -5.13 -14.20 -10.36
C ILE A 157 -4.51 -12.84 -10.01
N ILE A 158 -5.17 -12.03 -9.18
CA ILE A 158 -4.59 -10.78 -8.65
C ILE A 158 -3.26 -11.07 -7.94
N GLY A 159 -3.22 -12.12 -7.12
CA GLY A 159 -2.01 -12.57 -6.44
C GLY A 159 -0.84 -12.87 -7.38
N ILE A 160 -1.10 -13.41 -8.59
CA ILE A 160 -0.04 -13.61 -9.59
C ILE A 160 0.58 -12.25 -10.00
N GLY A 161 -0.24 -11.24 -10.24
CA GLY A 161 0.24 -9.89 -10.57
C GLY A 161 1.08 -9.29 -9.43
N ILE A 162 0.65 -9.46 -8.19
CA ILE A 162 1.40 -9.04 -7.00
C ILE A 162 2.74 -9.78 -6.89
N SER A 163 2.78 -11.09 -7.15
CA SER A 163 4.02 -11.87 -7.13
C SER A 163 5.03 -11.44 -8.21
N LEU A 164 4.55 -10.93 -9.35
CA LEU A 164 5.41 -10.51 -10.47
C LEU A 164 5.92 -9.08 -10.33
N PHE A 165 5.12 -8.18 -9.77
CA PHE A 165 5.34 -6.73 -9.81
C PHE A 165 5.29 -6.05 -8.43
N GLY A 166 5.23 -6.84 -7.34
CA GLY A 166 5.18 -6.32 -5.98
C GLY A 166 3.79 -5.86 -5.53
N VAL A 167 3.71 -5.45 -4.25
CA VAL A 167 2.49 -4.93 -3.62
C VAL A 167 2.30 -3.46 -4.00
N THR A 168 2.05 -3.23 -5.28
CA THR A 168 1.85 -1.89 -5.87
C THR A 168 0.53 -1.84 -6.64
N PRO A 169 -0.06 -0.66 -6.88
CA PRO A 169 -1.26 -0.52 -7.71
C PRO A 169 -1.10 -1.14 -9.10
N PHE A 170 0.08 -1.05 -9.70
CA PHE A 170 0.37 -1.74 -10.95
C PHE A 170 0.31 -3.26 -10.77
N GLY A 171 0.94 -3.79 -9.73
CA GLY A 171 0.99 -5.23 -9.46
C GLY A 171 -0.40 -5.84 -9.34
N TRP A 172 -1.25 -5.29 -8.49
CA TRP A 172 -2.58 -5.87 -8.28
C TRP A 172 -3.58 -5.58 -9.41
N ARG A 173 -3.40 -4.51 -10.21
CA ARG A 173 -4.27 -4.16 -11.35
C ARG A 173 -3.88 -4.84 -12.65
N PHE A 174 -2.61 -5.25 -12.78
CA PHE A 174 -2.06 -5.80 -14.02
C PHE A 174 -2.88 -6.97 -14.57
N MET A 175 -3.14 -7.99 -13.76
CA MET A 175 -3.84 -9.19 -14.24
C MET A 175 -5.29 -8.90 -14.61
N GLY A 176 -5.99 -8.04 -13.88
CA GLY A 176 -7.34 -7.60 -14.24
C GLY A 176 -7.36 -6.91 -15.60
N THR A 177 -6.43 -5.97 -15.83
CA THR A 177 -6.27 -5.28 -17.10
C THR A 177 -5.92 -6.26 -18.24
N PHE A 178 -4.99 -7.17 -17.99
CA PHE A 178 -4.57 -8.18 -18.97
C PHE A 178 -5.75 -9.06 -19.44
N PHE A 179 -6.55 -9.59 -18.51
CA PHE A 179 -7.73 -10.36 -18.86
C PHE A 179 -8.82 -9.51 -19.52
N GLY A 180 -9.00 -8.25 -19.12
CA GLY A 180 -9.88 -7.30 -19.78
C GLY A 180 -9.51 -7.12 -21.28
N VAL A 181 -8.23 -6.92 -21.56
CA VAL A 181 -7.73 -6.82 -22.95
C VAL A 181 -7.96 -8.12 -23.71
N LEU A 182 -7.74 -9.30 -23.09
CA LEU A 182 -8.00 -10.60 -23.73
C LEU A 182 -9.48 -10.85 -24.05
N MET A 183 -10.39 -10.18 -23.37
CA MET A 183 -11.83 -10.28 -23.70
C MET A 183 -12.18 -9.64 -25.04
N LEU A 184 -11.40 -8.66 -25.53
CA LEU A 184 -11.69 -7.98 -26.82
C LEU A 184 -11.65 -8.93 -28.01
N PRO A 185 -10.60 -9.73 -28.26
CA PRO A 185 -10.62 -10.71 -29.37
C PRO A 185 -11.70 -11.79 -29.20
N VAL A 186 -12.01 -12.19 -27.95
CA VAL A 186 -13.11 -13.12 -27.70
C VAL A 186 -14.45 -12.50 -28.12
N MET A 187 -14.70 -11.25 -27.72
CA MET A 187 -15.92 -10.51 -28.12
C MET A 187 -16.00 -10.37 -29.63
N TYR A 188 -14.89 -10.01 -30.29
CA TYR A 188 -14.86 -9.92 -31.76
C TYR A 188 -15.25 -11.25 -32.44
N VAL A 189 -14.64 -12.36 -32.02
CA VAL A 189 -14.93 -13.69 -32.56
C VAL A 189 -16.38 -14.11 -32.28
N PHE A 190 -16.89 -13.84 -31.09
CA PHE A 190 -18.27 -14.10 -30.70
C PHE A 190 -19.26 -13.36 -31.63
N LEU A 191 -19.09 -12.03 -31.78
CA LEU A 191 -19.94 -11.21 -32.63
C LEU A 191 -19.83 -11.61 -34.12
N LYS A 192 -18.63 -12.01 -34.56
CA LYS A 192 -18.41 -12.48 -35.92
C LYS A 192 -19.15 -13.79 -36.21
N LYS A 193 -19.19 -14.72 -35.26
CA LYS A 193 -19.95 -15.95 -35.40
C LYS A 193 -21.47 -15.73 -35.32
N LEU A 194 -21.89 -14.75 -34.51
CA LEU A 194 -23.31 -14.48 -34.31
C LEU A 194 -23.94 -13.71 -35.47
N PHE A 195 -23.27 -12.67 -36.00
CA PHE A 195 -23.83 -11.75 -37.01
C PHE A 195 -23.21 -11.89 -38.40
N GLY A 196 -22.14 -12.63 -38.54
CA GLY A 196 -21.37 -12.66 -39.77
C GLY A 196 -20.73 -11.30 -40.11
N GLY A 197 -20.25 -11.17 -41.37
CA GLY A 197 -19.67 -9.90 -41.82
C GLY A 197 -18.47 -9.39 -41.05
N LYS A 198 -18.15 -8.09 -41.18
CA LYS A 198 -17.03 -7.46 -40.50
C LYS A 198 -17.45 -6.22 -39.68
N VAL A 199 -18.49 -5.52 -40.11
CA VAL A 199 -18.87 -4.22 -39.54
C VAL A 199 -19.39 -4.36 -38.10
N VAL A 200 -20.39 -5.23 -37.92
CA VAL A 200 -20.98 -5.44 -36.56
C VAL A 200 -19.96 -5.96 -35.56
N PRO A 201 -19.10 -6.97 -35.88
CA PRO A 201 -18.06 -7.40 -34.97
C PRO A 201 -17.07 -6.29 -34.55
N VAL A 202 -16.63 -5.49 -35.53
CA VAL A 202 -15.69 -4.38 -35.25
C VAL A 202 -16.35 -3.32 -34.36
N LEU A 203 -17.52 -2.82 -34.75
CA LEU A 203 -18.22 -1.78 -33.99
C LEU A 203 -18.62 -2.26 -32.59
N GLY A 204 -19.15 -3.47 -32.47
CA GLY A 204 -19.52 -4.03 -31.18
C GLY A 204 -18.32 -4.26 -30.25
N THR A 205 -17.17 -4.66 -30.81
CA THR A 205 -15.93 -4.78 -29.99
C THR A 205 -15.40 -3.41 -29.56
N ILE A 206 -15.49 -2.37 -30.43
CA ILE A 206 -15.09 -1.01 -30.05
C ILE A 206 -16.00 -0.47 -28.94
N ILE A 207 -17.32 -0.66 -29.06
CA ILE A 207 -18.26 -0.24 -28.01
C ILE A 207 -17.95 -0.94 -26.71
N PHE A 208 -17.72 -2.26 -26.73
CA PHE A 208 -17.34 -3.05 -25.55
C PHE A 208 -16.00 -2.61 -24.95
N ALA A 209 -15.06 -2.14 -25.76
CA ALA A 209 -13.76 -1.66 -25.27
C ALA A 209 -13.83 -0.24 -24.67
N ALA A 210 -14.89 0.52 -25.00
CA ALA A 210 -15.08 1.89 -24.55
C ALA A 210 -15.94 2.02 -23.28
N ASP A 211 -16.55 0.92 -22.82
CA ASP A 211 -17.36 0.85 -21.60
C ASP A 211 -16.47 0.63 -20.38
#